data_3458781e532ba3fd330e274d7a1feb3a
#
_entry.id   3458781e532ba3fd330e274d7a1feb3a
#
_cell.length_a   1.000
_cell.length_b   1.000
_cell.length_c   1.000
_cell.angle_alpha   90.00
_cell.angle_beta   90.00
_cell.angle_gamma   90.00
#
_symmetry.space_group_name_H-M   'P 1'
#
loop_
_entity.id
_entity.type
_entity.pdbx_description
1 polymer ?
#
loop_
_entity_poly.entity_id
_entity_poly.type
_entity_poly.pdbx_seq_one_letter_code
_entity_poly.pdbx_strand_id
1 'polypeptide(L)'
;MNNARRVALDFETIVNAFDVMGRYLRDQCGVVGEIAVYGGTAMLLQFPWRKMTEDVDVTILTGERESAVKDAAAFAAVRLGLPDDWLNNYVGGFTPETESQAFFSTFGVYPRGEAPGLRVFLAKPEYLCAMKLKALERESVDDRDFEDAVNLALEIGIDTVDHLKQLFTSFFPGETLHSSALARLPELAEKIQLRRPG
;
A
#
# COMPACT_ATOMS: atom_id res chain seq x y z
N MET A 1 -17.35 12.90 -20.03
CA MET A 1 -16.63 12.14 -18.99
C MET A 1 -15.16 12.18 -19.36
N ASN A 2 -14.39 12.98 -18.63
CA ASN A 2 -12.97 13.18 -18.89
C ASN A 2 -12.23 11.91 -18.46
N ASN A 3 -11.77 11.13 -19.42
CA ASN A 3 -10.85 10.01 -19.20
C ASN A 3 -9.47 10.61 -18.96
N ALA A 4 -9.25 11.22 -17.80
CA ALA A 4 -7.91 11.67 -17.39
C ALA A 4 -7.04 10.41 -17.40
N ARG A 5 -6.05 10.35 -18.28
CA ARG A 5 -5.01 9.31 -18.28
C ARG A 5 -4.43 9.29 -16.89
N ARG A 6 -4.68 8.24 -16.12
CA ARG A 6 -3.99 8.02 -14.86
C ARG A 6 -2.49 7.98 -15.16
N VAL A 7 -1.75 8.83 -14.46
CA VAL A 7 -0.28 8.91 -14.60
C VAL A 7 0.28 7.73 -13.83
N ALA A 8 1.05 6.89 -14.51
CA ALA A 8 1.73 5.79 -13.83
C ALA A 8 2.91 6.35 -13.01
N LEU A 9 2.96 6.01 -11.73
CA LEU A 9 4.00 6.43 -10.78
C LEU A 9 5.03 5.31 -10.64
N ASP A 10 6.30 5.66 -10.79
CA ASP A 10 7.43 4.78 -10.52
C ASP A 10 8.08 5.06 -9.15
N PHE A 11 9.08 4.27 -8.81
CA PHE A 11 9.81 4.39 -7.54
C PHE A 11 10.41 5.80 -7.33
N GLU A 12 11.06 6.34 -8.35
CA GLU A 12 11.76 7.62 -8.24
C GLU A 12 10.77 8.78 -8.08
N THR A 13 9.68 8.75 -8.83
CA THR A 13 8.60 9.75 -8.73
C THR A 13 8.00 9.79 -7.33
N ILE A 14 7.69 8.61 -6.75
CA ILE A 14 7.11 8.52 -5.41
C ILE A 14 8.08 9.01 -4.34
N VAL A 15 9.35 8.57 -4.40
CA VAL A 15 10.37 9.00 -3.44
C VAL A 15 10.64 10.50 -3.52
N ASN A 16 10.66 11.07 -4.73
CA ASN A 16 10.78 12.51 -4.92
C ASN A 16 9.56 13.27 -4.36
N ALA A 17 8.35 12.72 -4.53
CA ALA A 17 7.16 13.32 -3.95
C ALA A 17 7.19 13.32 -2.42
N PHE A 18 7.66 12.25 -1.78
CA PHE A 18 7.87 12.22 -0.33
C PHE A 18 8.92 13.24 0.14
N ASP A 19 9.97 13.46 -0.65
CA ASP A 19 11.00 14.45 -0.35
C ASP A 19 10.44 15.88 -0.40
N VAL A 20 9.62 16.18 -1.43
CA VAL A 20 8.92 17.47 -1.56
C VAL A 20 7.93 17.67 -0.40
N MET A 21 7.13 16.66 -0.06
CA MET A 21 6.23 16.72 1.09
C MET A 21 6.98 16.97 2.40
N GLY A 22 8.08 16.24 2.62
CA GLY A 22 8.89 16.37 3.83
C GLY A 22 9.45 17.78 3.99
N ARG A 23 9.97 18.39 2.93
CA ARG A 23 10.43 19.79 2.94
C ARG A 23 9.29 20.75 3.26
N TYR A 24 8.14 20.58 2.62
CA TYR A 24 6.98 21.44 2.88
C TYR A 24 6.53 21.37 4.34
N LEU A 25 6.37 20.16 4.90
CA LEU A 25 5.95 19.95 6.29
C LEU A 25 6.92 20.59 7.28
N ARG A 26 8.23 20.41 7.06
CA ARG A 26 9.26 20.99 7.92
C ARG A 26 9.32 22.51 7.79
N ASP A 27 9.43 23.02 6.55
CA ASP A 27 9.83 24.41 6.30
C ASP A 27 8.63 25.38 6.31
N GLN A 28 7.44 24.90 5.92
CA GLN A 28 6.23 25.74 5.88
C GLN A 28 5.31 25.51 7.08
N CYS A 29 5.26 24.27 7.59
CA CYS A 29 4.35 23.92 8.69
C CYS A 29 5.05 23.77 10.04
N GLY A 30 6.38 23.57 10.07
CA GLY A 30 7.15 23.33 11.29
C GLY A 30 6.80 22.01 12.00
N VAL A 31 6.31 21.01 11.26
CA VAL A 31 5.83 19.72 11.82
C VAL A 31 6.49 18.54 11.13
N VAL A 32 6.39 17.37 11.79
CA VAL A 32 6.74 16.08 11.21
C VAL A 32 5.43 15.28 11.02
N GLY A 33 5.05 15.02 9.76
CA GLY A 33 3.96 14.13 9.42
C GLY A 33 4.39 12.67 9.45
N GLU A 34 3.43 11.75 9.61
CA GLU A 34 3.66 10.30 9.55
C GLU A 34 2.58 9.66 8.70
N ILE A 35 2.97 8.85 7.73
CA ILE A 35 2.05 8.13 6.85
C ILE A 35 2.39 6.64 6.81
N ALA A 36 1.36 5.80 6.80
CA ALA A 36 1.46 4.39 6.45
C ALA A 36 1.01 4.20 5.01
N VAL A 37 1.82 3.52 4.20
CA VAL A 37 1.61 3.28 2.77
C VAL A 37 1.21 1.83 2.54
N TYR A 38 0.25 1.62 1.65
CA TYR A 38 -0.35 0.33 1.35
C TYR A 38 -0.33 0.01 -0.15
N GLY A 39 -1.02 -1.04 -0.53
CA GLY A 39 -1.40 -1.36 -1.90
C GLY A 39 -0.24 -1.47 -2.89
N GLY A 40 -0.50 -1.02 -4.10
CA GLY A 40 0.46 -1.05 -5.22
C GLY A 40 1.76 -0.33 -4.91
N THR A 41 1.68 0.81 -4.22
CA THR A 41 2.86 1.59 -3.84
C THR A 41 3.72 0.89 -2.81
N ALA A 42 3.14 0.30 -1.75
CA ALA A 42 3.95 -0.43 -0.77
C ALA A 42 4.67 -1.62 -1.41
N MET A 43 4.04 -2.31 -2.37
CA MET A 43 4.69 -3.38 -3.14
C MET A 43 5.79 -2.85 -4.05
N LEU A 44 5.56 -1.74 -4.75
CA LEU A 44 6.56 -1.11 -5.64
C LEU A 44 7.80 -0.67 -4.89
N LEU A 45 7.64 -0.16 -3.67
CA LEU A 45 8.76 0.30 -2.84
C LEU A 45 9.54 -0.85 -2.19
N GLN A 46 8.98 -2.08 -2.11
CA GLN A 46 9.59 -3.25 -1.48
C GLN A 46 10.11 -4.29 -2.49
N PHE A 47 9.44 -4.41 -3.65
CA PHE A 47 9.70 -5.56 -4.55
C PHE A 47 10.04 -5.15 -5.97
N PRO A 48 11.07 -5.78 -6.57
CA PRO A 48 11.52 -5.45 -7.93
C PRO A 48 10.55 -5.90 -9.04
N TRP A 49 9.61 -6.81 -8.74
CA TRP A 49 8.62 -7.28 -9.71
C TRP A 49 7.49 -6.27 -9.94
N ARG A 50 7.23 -5.36 -9.00
CA ARG A 50 6.28 -4.27 -9.19
C ARG A 50 7.01 -3.03 -9.68
N LYS A 51 6.68 -2.54 -10.87
CA LYS A 51 7.39 -1.42 -11.51
C LYS A 51 6.66 -0.09 -11.41
N MET A 52 5.34 -0.12 -11.37
CA MET A 52 4.51 1.08 -11.43
C MET A 52 3.22 0.90 -10.61
N THR A 53 2.66 2.03 -10.19
CA THR A 53 1.34 2.13 -9.57
C THR A 53 0.59 3.33 -10.14
N GLU A 54 -0.70 3.45 -9.89
CA GLU A 54 -1.51 4.57 -10.37
C GLU A 54 -1.66 5.66 -9.30
N ASP A 55 -1.49 5.30 -8.02
CA ASP A 55 -1.69 6.16 -6.86
C ASP A 55 -0.89 5.66 -5.65
N VAL A 56 -0.94 6.42 -4.58
CA VAL A 56 -0.32 6.13 -3.28
C VAL A 56 -1.42 6.07 -2.22
N ASP A 57 -1.84 4.85 -1.90
CA ASP A 57 -2.79 4.60 -0.82
C ASP A 57 -2.11 4.79 0.54
N VAL A 58 -2.64 5.71 1.37
CA VAL A 58 -2.07 5.98 2.69
C VAL A 58 -3.11 6.14 3.79
N THR A 59 -2.69 5.87 5.03
CA THR A 59 -3.31 6.40 6.24
C THR A 59 -2.37 7.41 6.89
N ILE A 60 -2.90 8.57 7.27
CA ILE A 60 -2.15 9.59 8.01
C ILE A 60 -2.21 9.23 9.49
N LEU A 61 -1.04 8.93 10.08
CA LEU A 61 -0.95 8.42 11.45
C LEU A 61 -0.98 9.53 12.51
N THR A 62 -0.70 10.76 12.11
CA THR A 62 -0.69 11.95 12.98
C THR A 62 -1.97 12.77 12.80
N GLY A 63 -3.08 12.38 13.45
CA GLY A 63 -4.40 12.97 13.25
C GLY A 63 -4.45 14.50 13.40
N GLU A 64 -3.77 15.07 14.40
CA GLU A 64 -3.68 16.53 14.59
C GLU A 64 -2.97 17.28 13.45
N ARG A 65 -2.24 16.55 12.59
CA ARG A 65 -1.46 17.08 11.46
C ARG A 65 -1.98 16.63 10.11
N GLU A 66 -3.15 16.02 10.08
CA GLU A 66 -3.74 15.49 8.85
C GLU A 66 -3.89 16.55 7.77
N SER A 67 -4.35 17.76 8.14
CA SER A 67 -4.47 18.89 7.23
C SER A 67 -3.11 19.26 6.63
N ALA A 68 -2.06 19.40 7.44
CA ALA A 68 -0.73 19.75 6.95
C ALA A 68 -0.17 18.69 5.98
N VAL A 69 -0.42 17.40 6.24
CA VAL A 69 0.01 16.32 5.33
C VAL A 69 -0.76 16.38 4.01
N LYS A 70 -2.07 16.67 4.03
CA LYS A 70 -2.87 16.86 2.82
C LYS A 70 -2.39 18.08 2.01
N ASP A 71 -2.10 19.19 2.68
CA ASP A 71 -1.56 20.39 2.02
C ASP A 71 -0.19 20.11 1.39
N ALA A 72 0.67 19.35 2.08
CA ALA A 72 1.96 18.92 1.54
C ALA A 72 1.81 18.02 0.31
N ALA A 73 0.82 17.11 0.30
CA ALA A 73 0.52 16.26 -0.84
C ALA A 73 0.01 17.08 -2.04
N ALA A 74 -0.88 18.04 -1.82
CA ALA A 74 -1.37 18.95 -2.84
C ALA A 74 -0.22 19.81 -3.41
N PHE A 75 0.67 20.31 -2.55
CA PHE A 75 1.86 21.05 -2.98
C PHE A 75 2.79 20.19 -3.85
N ALA A 76 3.02 18.93 -3.46
CA ALA A 76 3.82 18.01 -4.24
C ALA A 76 3.17 17.70 -5.60
N ALA A 77 1.84 17.53 -5.64
CA ALA A 77 1.09 17.34 -6.88
C ALA A 77 1.34 18.47 -7.87
N VAL A 78 1.14 19.70 -7.44
CA VAL A 78 1.38 20.90 -8.29
C VAL A 78 2.83 20.99 -8.75
N ARG A 79 3.77 20.76 -7.85
CA ARG A 79 5.20 20.93 -8.13
C ARG A 79 5.76 19.88 -9.10
N LEU A 80 5.22 18.66 -9.06
CA LEU A 80 5.70 17.52 -9.84
C LEU A 80 4.78 17.14 -11.00
N GLY A 81 3.64 17.83 -11.16
CA GLY A 81 2.65 17.52 -12.20
C GLY A 81 1.95 16.19 -11.98
N LEU A 82 1.73 15.81 -10.71
CA LEU A 82 0.99 14.60 -10.35
C LEU A 82 -0.53 14.88 -10.34
N PRO A 83 -1.37 13.85 -10.47
CA PRO A 83 -2.82 13.98 -10.26
C PRO A 83 -3.13 14.53 -8.86
N ASP A 84 -4.25 15.25 -8.70
CA ASP A 84 -4.64 15.82 -7.40
C ASP A 84 -4.91 14.73 -6.35
N ASP A 85 -5.32 13.54 -6.77
CA ASP A 85 -5.63 12.36 -5.94
C ASP A 85 -4.50 11.32 -5.93
N TRP A 86 -3.27 11.71 -6.36
CA TRP A 86 -2.12 10.81 -6.38
C TRP A 86 -1.83 10.16 -5.03
N LEU A 87 -2.11 10.88 -3.93
CA LEU A 87 -2.05 10.38 -2.56
C LEU A 87 -3.45 10.44 -1.97
N ASN A 88 -3.98 9.29 -1.59
CA ASN A 88 -5.37 9.15 -1.17
C ASN A 88 -5.51 8.16 0.01
N ASN A 89 -6.72 8.05 0.58
CA ASN A 89 -7.05 7.10 1.65
C ASN A 89 -8.17 6.15 1.19
N TYR A 90 -8.04 5.54 0.01
CA TYR A 90 -9.04 4.56 -0.46
C TYR A 90 -8.89 3.17 0.17
N VAL A 91 -7.85 2.97 0.97
CA VAL A 91 -7.54 1.71 1.64
C VAL A 91 -8.48 1.38 2.79
N GLY A 92 -9.20 2.35 3.35
CA GLY A 92 -9.96 2.21 4.59
C GLY A 92 -11.00 1.08 4.64
N GLY A 93 -11.52 0.61 3.48
CA GLY A 93 -12.40 -0.55 3.40
C GLY A 93 -11.71 -1.92 3.47
N PHE A 94 -10.37 -1.95 3.45
CA PHE A 94 -9.54 -3.16 3.39
C PHE A 94 -8.64 -3.34 4.60
N THR A 95 -8.59 -2.36 5.49
CA THR A 95 -7.86 -2.46 6.76
C THR A 95 -8.73 -3.14 7.82
N PRO A 96 -8.15 -3.81 8.82
CA PRO A 96 -8.89 -4.28 9.97
C PRO A 96 -9.36 -3.11 10.83
N GLU A 97 -10.33 -3.34 11.69
CA GLU A 97 -10.87 -2.33 12.62
C GLU A 97 -9.79 -1.70 13.51
N THR A 98 -8.77 -2.48 13.85
CA THR A 98 -7.62 -2.01 14.64
C THR A 98 -6.32 -2.47 14.00
N GLU A 99 -5.50 -1.53 13.58
CA GLU A 99 -4.16 -1.79 13.04
C GLU A 99 -3.10 -1.72 14.14
N SER A 100 -2.20 -2.70 14.14
CA SER A 100 -1.03 -2.70 15.01
C SER A 100 0.17 -2.06 14.31
N GLN A 101 0.99 -1.32 15.05
CA GLN A 101 2.28 -0.83 14.54
C GLN A 101 3.18 -1.98 14.04
N ALA A 102 3.01 -3.19 14.56
CA ALA A 102 3.73 -4.38 14.13
C ALA A 102 3.43 -4.77 12.67
N PHE A 103 2.35 -4.29 12.07
CA PHE A 103 1.98 -4.54 10.66
C PHE A 103 2.83 -3.74 9.68
N PHE A 104 3.62 -2.79 10.17
CA PHE A 104 4.40 -1.87 9.35
C PHE A 104 5.89 -1.98 9.61
N SER A 105 6.66 -1.57 8.62
CA SER A 105 8.11 -1.36 8.70
C SER A 105 8.44 0.08 8.34
N THR A 106 9.48 0.64 8.95
CA THR A 106 9.98 1.97 8.57
C THR A 106 10.60 1.90 7.18
N PHE A 107 10.13 2.74 6.26
CA PHE A 107 10.71 2.86 4.93
C PHE A 107 11.76 3.98 4.88
N GLY A 108 11.40 5.16 5.39
CA GLY A 108 12.31 6.28 5.36
C GLY A 108 11.81 7.53 6.06
N VAL A 109 12.73 8.47 6.15
CA VAL A 109 12.50 9.82 6.69
C VAL A 109 12.87 10.83 5.62
N TYR A 110 12.01 11.80 5.41
CA TYR A 110 12.13 12.80 4.34
C TYR A 110 12.05 14.23 4.89
N PRO A 111 12.79 15.18 4.27
CA PRO A 111 13.74 14.97 3.18
C PRO A 111 14.93 14.10 3.63
N ARG A 112 15.52 13.37 2.67
CA ARG A 112 16.68 12.52 2.96
C ARG A 112 17.90 13.35 3.35
N GLY A 113 18.61 12.92 4.40
CA GLY A 113 19.86 13.57 4.84
C GLY A 113 19.67 14.92 5.55
N GLU A 114 18.43 15.32 5.83
CA GLU A 114 18.08 16.57 6.50
C GLU A 114 17.21 16.31 7.75
N ALA A 115 16.86 17.38 8.49
CA ALA A 115 15.89 17.28 9.57
C ALA A 115 14.54 16.75 9.05
N PRO A 116 13.85 15.83 9.77
CA PRO A 116 12.65 15.18 9.31
C PRO A 116 11.47 16.16 9.19
N GLY A 117 10.69 16.00 8.11
CA GLY A 117 9.36 16.59 7.93
C GLY A 117 8.31 15.52 7.66
N LEU A 118 8.72 14.35 7.12
CA LEU A 118 7.81 13.24 6.87
C LEU A 118 8.48 11.92 7.24
N ARG A 119 7.75 11.06 7.98
CA ARG A 119 8.12 9.65 8.19
C ARG A 119 7.18 8.76 7.42
N VAL A 120 7.74 7.79 6.71
CA VAL A 120 7.00 6.86 5.86
C VAL A 120 7.18 5.44 6.38
N PHE A 121 6.06 4.78 6.60
CA PHE A 121 5.98 3.37 6.98
C PHE A 121 5.32 2.60 5.84
N LEU A 122 5.75 1.36 5.60
CA LEU A 122 5.13 0.47 4.61
C LEU A 122 4.43 -0.68 5.31
N ALA A 123 3.25 -1.02 4.83
CA ALA A 123 2.60 -2.28 5.20
C ALA A 123 3.53 -3.45 4.82
N LYS A 124 3.72 -4.37 5.77
CA LYS A 124 4.58 -5.55 5.58
C LYS A 124 3.98 -6.50 4.53
N PRO A 125 4.80 -7.34 3.89
CA PRO A 125 4.35 -8.26 2.86
C PRO A 125 3.20 -9.18 3.31
N GLU A 126 3.27 -9.68 4.55
CA GLU A 126 2.25 -10.54 5.12
C GLU A 126 0.91 -9.81 5.26
N TYR A 127 0.96 -8.56 5.71
CA TYR A 127 -0.23 -7.72 5.85
C TYR A 127 -0.81 -7.34 4.48
N LEU A 128 0.05 -6.95 3.52
CA LEU A 128 -0.39 -6.69 2.14
C LEU A 128 -1.05 -7.92 1.52
N CYS A 129 -0.50 -9.12 1.73
CA CYS A 129 -1.09 -10.36 1.25
C CYS A 129 -2.49 -10.58 1.84
N ALA A 130 -2.66 -10.43 3.16
CA ALA A 130 -3.96 -10.55 3.82
C ALA A 130 -4.98 -9.53 3.28
N MET A 131 -4.58 -8.28 3.03
CA MET A 131 -5.42 -7.24 2.40
C MET A 131 -5.82 -7.63 0.97
N LYS A 132 -4.90 -8.21 0.18
CA LYS A 132 -5.20 -8.69 -1.17
C LYS A 132 -6.16 -9.87 -1.17
N LEU A 133 -6.06 -10.79 -0.18
CA LEU A 133 -7.05 -11.86 0.00
C LEU A 133 -8.44 -11.27 0.28
N LYS A 134 -8.55 -10.23 1.12
CA LYS A 134 -9.81 -9.50 1.35
C LYS A 134 -10.33 -8.84 0.07
N ALA A 135 -9.45 -8.26 -0.74
CA ALA A 135 -9.83 -7.61 -1.99
C ALA A 135 -10.40 -8.59 -3.05
N LEU A 136 -10.11 -9.90 -2.95
CA LEU A 136 -10.71 -10.93 -3.81
C LEU A 136 -12.23 -11.09 -3.63
N GLU A 137 -12.80 -10.47 -2.61
CA GLU A 137 -14.27 -10.41 -2.41
C GLU A 137 -14.96 -9.57 -3.47
N ARG A 138 -14.24 -8.66 -4.13
CA ARG A 138 -14.79 -7.82 -5.19
C ARG A 138 -14.94 -8.62 -6.48
N GLU A 139 -16.07 -8.46 -7.15
CA GLU A 139 -16.25 -8.85 -8.55
C GLU A 139 -15.47 -7.86 -9.45
N SER A 140 -14.17 -7.98 -9.48
CA SER A 140 -13.34 -7.16 -10.35
C SER A 140 -13.09 -7.87 -11.67
N VAL A 141 -13.29 -7.19 -12.78
CA VAL A 141 -12.88 -7.64 -14.12
C VAL A 141 -11.34 -7.69 -14.23
N ASP A 142 -10.63 -7.08 -13.29
CA ASP A 142 -9.17 -6.95 -13.28
C ASP A 142 -8.58 -7.90 -12.24
N ASP A 143 -7.85 -8.90 -12.71
CA ASP A 143 -7.15 -9.89 -11.89
C ASP A 143 -5.90 -9.37 -11.16
N ARG A 144 -5.68 -8.04 -11.11
CA ARG A 144 -4.50 -7.46 -10.45
C ARG A 144 -4.39 -7.86 -8.98
N ASP A 145 -5.50 -7.84 -8.23
CA ASP A 145 -5.48 -8.23 -6.82
C ASP A 145 -5.12 -9.70 -6.64
N PHE A 146 -5.55 -10.56 -7.55
CA PHE A 146 -5.20 -11.98 -7.54
C PHE A 146 -3.70 -12.18 -7.85
N GLU A 147 -3.17 -11.55 -8.90
CA GLU A 147 -1.76 -11.61 -9.24
C GLU A 147 -0.86 -11.03 -8.13
N ASP A 148 -1.27 -9.92 -7.54
CA ASP A 148 -0.58 -9.34 -6.38
C ASP A 148 -0.57 -10.31 -5.20
N ALA A 149 -1.70 -10.98 -4.89
CA ALA A 149 -1.79 -11.98 -3.83
C ALA A 149 -0.86 -13.18 -4.09
N VAL A 150 -0.79 -13.69 -5.34
CA VAL A 150 0.14 -14.75 -5.74
C VAL A 150 1.59 -14.34 -5.51
N ASN A 151 1.98 -13.16 -6.00
CA ASN A 151 3.36 -12.68 -5.87
C ASN A 151 3.74 -12.44 -4.40
N LEU A 152 2.86 -11.85 -3.61
CA LEU A 152 3.09 -11.65 -2.17
C LEU A 152 3.19 -12.99 -1.43
N ALA A 153 2.31 -13.96 -1.73
CA ALA A 153 2.38 -15.30 -1.12
C ALA A 153 3.69 -16.03 -1.43
N LEU A 154 4.23 -15.86 -2.65
CA LEU A 154 5.56 -16.37 -3.03
C LEU A 154 6.67 -15.72 -2.19
N GLU A 155 6.64 -14.39 -2.02
CA GLU A 155 7.64 -13.66 -1.23
C GLU A 155 7.65 -14.09 0.25
N ILE A 156 6.48 -14.38 0.82
CA ILE A 156 6.36 -14.78 2.24
C ILE A 156 6.38 -16.31 2.44
N GLY A 157 6.52 -17.08 1.36
CA GLY A 157 6.66 -18.54 1.42
C GLY A 157 5.38 -19.31 1.75
N ILE A 158 4.20 -18.74 1.48
CA ILE A 158 2.89 -19.39 1.68
C ILE A 158 2.41 -20.02 0.38
N ASP A 159 1.94 -21.29 0.43
CA ASP A 159 1.60 -22.06 -0.76
C ASP A 159 0.37 -22.97 -0.61
N THR A 160 -0.31 -22.93 0.54
CA THR A 160 -1.51 -23.74 0.79
C THR A 160 -2.71 -22.88 1.14
N VAL A 161 -3.91 -23.39 0.83
CA VAL A 161 -5.18 -22.74 1.19
C VAL A 161 -5.29 -22.51 2.70
N ASP A 162 -4.85 -23.46 3.52
CA ASP A 162 -4.94 -23.35 4.97
C ASP A 162 -4.00 -22.25 5.51
N HIS A 163 -2.77 -22.16 4.98
CA HIS A 163 -1.85 -21.09 5.35
C HIS A 163 -2.37 -19.70 4.93
N LEU A 164 -3.01 -19.57 3.75
CA LEU A 164 -3.64 -18.34 3.31
C LEU A 164 -4.77 -17.89 4.25
N LYS A 165 -5.62 -18.85 4.69
CA LYS A 165 -6.68 -18.59 5.68
C LYS A 165 -6.12 -18.21 7.04
N GLN A 166 -5.08 -18.89 7.52
CA GLN A 166 -4.40 -18.55 8.77
C GLN A 166 -3.78 -17.15 8.72
N LEU A 167 -3.11 -16.82 7.60
CA LEU A 167 -2.58 -15.48 7.39
C LEU A 167 -3.68 -14.43 7.48
N PHE A 168 -4.80 -14.62 6.76
CA PHE A 168 -5.92 -13.68 6.80
C PHE A 168 -6.42 -13.49 8.23
N THR A 169 -6.70 -14.57 8.95
CA THR A 169 -7.21 -14.51 10.33
C THR A 169 -6.25 -13.80 11.30
N SER A 170 -4.94 -13.88 11.06
CA SER A 170 -3.93 -13.22 11.91
C SER A 170 -3.97 -11.69 11.82
N PHE A 171 -4.37 -11.15 10.67
CA PHE A 171 -4.49 -9.69 10.46
C PHE A 171 -5.93 -9.18 10.61
N PHE A 172 -6.93 -10.05 10.41
CA PHE A 172 -8.36 -9.71 10.50
C PHE A 172 -9.05 -10.61 11.55
N PRO A 173 -8.71 -10.44 12.84
CA PRO A 173 -9.27 -11.26 13.90
C PRO A 173 -10.80 -11.04 14.00
N GLY A 174 -11.56 -12.14 13.99
CA GLY A 174 -13.02 -12.09 14.03
C GLY A 174 -13.71 -11.90 12.68
N GLU A 175 -12.95 -11.62 11.61
CA GLU A 175 -13.49 -11.60 10.25
C GLU A 175 -13.28 -12.95 9.56
N THR A 176 -14.15 -13.23 8.58
CA THR A 176 -14.03 -14.40 7.69
C THR A 176 -14.05 -13.92 6.25
N LEU A 177 -13.23 -14.53 5.41
CA LEU A 177 -13.26 -14.26 3.97
C LEU A 177 -14.64 -14.57 3.41
N HIS A 178 -15.14 -13.69 2.56
CA HIS A 178 -16.38 -13.88 1.84
C HIS A 178 -16.33 -15.14 0.94
N SER A 179 -17.47 -15.72 0.63
CA SER A 179 -17.56 -16.95 -0.18
C SER A 179 -16.89 -16.82 -1.56
N SER A 180 -16.96 -15.66 -2.19
CA SER A 180 -16.28 -15.38 -3.46
C SER A 180 -14.76 -15.46 -3.35
N ALA A 181 -14.16 -14.88 -2.30
CA ALA A 181 -12.73 -14.98 -2.05
C ALA A 181 -12.32 -16.42 -1.70
N LEU A 182 -13.09 -17.10 -0.83
CA LEU A 182 -12.85 -18.51 -0.49
C LEU A 182 -12.84 -19.43 -1.70
N ALA A 183 -13.73 -19.20 -2.67
CA ALA A 183 -13.80 -19.99 -3.90
C ALA A 183 -12.55 -19.83 -4.79
N ARG A 184 -11.83 -18.71 -4.68
CA ARG A 184 -10.60 -18.43 -5.46
C ARG A 184 -9.31 -18.95 -4.81
N LEU A 185 -9.33 -19.30 -3.51
CA LEU A 185 -8.12 -19.74 -2.80
C LEU A 185 -7.48 -21.02 -3.37
N PRO A 186 -8.22 -22.04 -3.83
CA PRO A 186 -7.61 -23.23 -4.45
C PRO A 186 -6.83 -22.87 -5.73
N GLU A 187 -7.40 -22.04 -6.62
CA GLU A 187 -6.73 -21.55 -7.83
C GLU A 187 -5.48 -20.75 -7.49
N LEU A 188 -5.57 -19.89 -6.46
CA LEU A 188 -4.44 -19.08 -5.99
C LEU A 188 -3.31 -19.99 -5.48
N ALA A 189 -3.61 -20.98 -4.65
CA ALA A 189 -2.63 -21.94 -4.13
C ALA A 189 -1.97 -22.75 -5.26
N GLU A 190 -2.74 -23.24 -6.25
CA GLU A 190 -2.21 -23.93 -7.43
C GLU A 190 -1.24 -23.04 -8.21
N LYS A 191 -1.62 -21.78 -8.46
CA LYS A 191 -0.78 -20.82 -9.20
C LYS A 191 0.52 -20.49 -8.46
N ILE A 192 0.48 -20.39 -7.14
CA ILE A 192 1.68 -20.21 -6.30
C ILE A 192 2.61 -21.43 -6.46
N GLN A 193 2.07 -22.64 -6.35
CA GLN A 193 2.87 -23.86 -6.49
C GLN A 193 3.53 -24.00 -7.86
N LEU A 194 2.81 -23.62 -8.94
CA LEU A 194 3.36 -23.64 -10.32
C LEU A 194 4.47 -22.62 -10.54
N ARG A 195 4.51 -21.51 -9.79
CA ARG A 195 5.53 -20.45 -9.92
C ARG A 195 6.70 -20.61 -8.95
N ARG A 196 6.60 -21.51 -8.00
CA ARG A 196 7.66 -21.74 -7.04
C ARG A 196 8.92 -22.26 -7.75
N PRO A 197 10.07 -21.62 -7.60
CA PRO A 197 11.31 -22.17 -8.11
C PRO A 197 11.59 -23.50 -7.39
N GLY A 198 11.87 -24.57 -8.15
CA GLY A 198 12.24 -25.88 -7.62
C GLY A 198 13.59 -25.86 -6.90
#